data_70df7de895a2d0a9431d2392ceb66012
#
_entry.id   70df7de895a2d0a9431d2392ceb66012
#
_cell.length_a   1.000
_cell.length_b   1.000
_cell.length_c   1.000
_cell.angle_alpha   90.00
_cell.angle_beta   90.00
_cell.angle_gamma   90.00
#
_symmetry.space_group_name_H-M   'P 1'
#
loop_
_entity.id
_entity.type
_entity.pdbx_description
1 polymer ?
#
loop_
_entity_poly.entity_id
_entity_poly.type
_entity_poly.pdbx_seq_one_letter_code
_entity_poly.pdbx_strand_id
1 'polypeptide(L)'
;IDFIGRIVKEELNFERRMIEATSYSRRAASKDGELALSGWRLDELYGLLGENPLEYEDRDSDTKWKTTLYAKEQNPKISMTIRKNDLGRHREFHGISVDCRMPRLFYGVGTAYYICEAGLCRLDTEFLQKIRIMAQFFNGGALSFQVGRNKLPQFYYSVLPQLEGAVDIMEENAEEIAAFLPPQARFVFYLDAADDNMSCRVGARYGEQEFRVVDFGDREGPLEPFREGTREEEALFLARQWFPYWDSREKELSCLGDEGLMFQVLDKGVDALLALGEVQCTRRFTN
;
A
#
# COMPACT_ATOMS: atom_id res chain seq x y z
N ILE A 1 -5.13 19.30 35.31
CA ILE A 1 -6.50 19.14 35.87
C ILE A 1 -7.54 19.51 34.81
N ASP A 2 -7.34 20.61 34.07
CA ASP A 2 -8.31 21.09 33.06
C ASP A 2 -8.51 20.13 31.87
N PHE A 3 -7.44 19.48 31.42
CA PHE A 3 -7.47 18.49 30.36
C PHE A 3 -8.34 17.27 30.71
N ILE A 4 -8.08 16.66 31.87
CA ILE A 4 -8.85 15.51 32.36
C ILE A 4 -10.32 15.90 32.60
N GLY A 5 -10.56 17.10 33.17
CA GLY A 5 -11.92 17.60 33.39
C GLY A 5 -12.71 17.78 32.10
N ARG A 6 -12.06 18.21 30.98
CA ARG A 6 -12.70 18.34 29.67
C ARG A 6 -13.06 16.97 29.09
N ILE A 7 -12.13 16.00 29.14
CA ILE A 7 -12.38 14.64 28.64
C ILE A 7 -13.53 13.98 29.39
N VAL A 8 -13.52 14.02 30.72
CA VAL A 8 -14.60 13.45 31.55
C VAL A 8 -15.95 14.09 31.22
N LYS A 9 -16.00 15.41 31.06
CA LYS A 9 -17.24 16.12 30.68
C LYS A 9 -17.74 15.73 29.27
N GLU A 10 -16.84 15.52 28.32
CA GLU A 10 -17.21 15.09 26.98
C GLU A 10 -17.66 13.63 26.92
N GLU A 11 -16.99 12.73 27.65
CA GLU A 11 -17.44 11.33 27.75
C GLU A 11 -18.83 11.23 28.36
N LEU A 12 -19.08 11.93 29.47
CA LEU A 12 -20.40 11.95 30.10
C LEU A 12 -21.47 12.52 29.15
N ASN A 13 -21.14 13.54 28.34
CA ASN A 13 -22.06 14.09 27.36
C ASN A 13 -22.27 13.12 26.18
N PHE A 14 -21.24 12.39 25.76
CA PHE A 14 -21.35 11.38 24.71
C PHE A 14 -22.21 10.20 25.16
N GLU A 15 -21.95 9.66 26.36
CA GLU A 15 -22.75 8.58 26.97
C GLU A 15 -24.22 9.00 27.09
N ARG A 16 -24.49 10.24 27.53
CA ARG A 16 -25.84 10.76 27.66
C ARG A 16 -26.57 10.81 26.30
N ARG A 17 -25.90 11.25 25.24
CA ARG A 17 -26.43 11.25 23.88
C ARG A 17 -26.65 9.84 23.33
N MET A 18 -25.76 8.91 23.63
CA MET A 18 -25.90 7.51 23.21
C MET A 18 -27.03 6.81 23.96
N ILE A 19 -27.22 7.08 25.25
CA ILE A 19 -28.37 6.56 26.04
C ILE A 19 -29.69 7.13 25.50
N GLU A 20 -29.73 8.40 25.15
CA GLU A 20 -30.90 9.05 24.55
C GLU A 20 -31.21 8.54 23.12
N ALA A 21 -30.16 8.18 22.35
CA ALA A 21 -30.31 7.69 20.97
C ALA A 21 -30.60 6.18 20.87
N THR A 22 -30.28 5.38 21.89
CA THR A 22 -30.44 3.93 21.86
C THR A 22 -31.13 3.42 23.12
N SER A 23 -32.44 3.29 23.05
CA SER A 23 -33.23 2.56 24.07
C SER A 23 -32.96 1.03 24.08
N TYR A 24 -32.01 0.54 23.31
CA TYR A 24 -31.63 -0.87 23.20
C TYR A 24 -30.12 -1.02 22.94
N SER A 25 -29.28 -0.86 23.92
CA SER A 25 -28.04 -1.60 24.03
C SER A 25 -27.30 -1.26 25.33
N ARG A 26 -27.48 -2.05 26.36
CA ARG A 26 -26.59 -2.11 27.50
C ARG A 26 -25.27 -2.73 27.03
N ARG A 27 -24.35 -1.94 26.50
CA ARG A 27 -22.95 -2.33 26.38
C ARG A 27 -22.04 -1.15 26.62
N ALA A 28 -21.17 -1.35 27.61
CA ALA A 28 -20.00 -0.57 27.97
C ALA A 28 -20.28 0.85 28.44
N ALA A 29 -20.91 0.97 29.60
CA ALA A 29 -20.45 2.01 30.50
C ALA A 29 -18.96 1.78 30.73
N SER A 30 -18.10 2.77 30.47
CA SER A 30 -16.71 2.70 30.88
C SER A 30 -16.72 2.36 32.37
N LYS A 31 -15.94 1.37 32.80
CA LYS A 31 -15.75 1.12 34.21
C LYS A 31 -15.34 2.43 34.85
N ASP A 32 -15.94 2.78 35.98
CA ASP A 32 -15.67 4.02 36.68
C ASP A 32 -14.15 4.30 36.72
N GLY A 33 -13.72 5.40 36.11
CA GLY A 33 -12.34 5.84 36.07
C GLY A 33 -11.51 5.49 34.81
N GLU A 34 -12.10 4.83 33.82
CA GLU A 34 -11.44 4.60 32.52
C GLU A 34 -11.77 5.70 31.51
N LEU A 35 -10.77 6.26 30.85
CA LEU A 35 -10.92 7.27 29.79
C LEU A 35 -10.40 6.71 28.47
N ALA A 36 -11.23 6.80 27.42
CA ALA A 36 -10.79 6.46 26.07
C ALA A 36 -9.98 7.62 25.47
N LEU A 37 -8.70 7.36 25.18
CA LEU A 37 -7.80 8.32 24.54
C LEU A 37 -7.63 7.95 23.07
N SER A 38 -8.29 8.70 22.19
CA SER A 38 -8.17 8.55 20.74
C SER A 38 -8.40 9.90 20.04
N GLY A 39 -7.99 10.01 18.77
CA GLY A 39 -8.14 11.24 18.03
C GLY A 39 -7.44 12.43 18.69
N TRP A 40 -8.08 13.58 18.72
CA TRP A 40 -7.53 14.84 19.24
C TRP A 40 -7.10 14.74 20.74
N ARG A 41 -7.75 13.88 21.53
CA ARG A 41 -7.41 13.68 22.94
C ARG A 41 -6.02 13.07 23.10
N LEU A 42 -5.65 12.15 22.21
CA LEU A 42 -4.34 11.55 22.22
C LEU A 42 -3.27 12.55 21.74
N ASP A 43 -3.60 13.38 20.75
CA ASP A 43 -2.70 14.43 20.27
C ASP A 43 -2.45 15.48 21.36
N GLU A 44 -3.48 15.87 22.10
CA GLU A 44 -3.34 16.80 23.23
C GLU A 44 -2.53 16.18 24.39
N LEU A 45 -2.78 14.92 24.74
CA LEU A 45 -1.98 14.19 25.70
C LEU A 45 -0.50 14.17 25.31
N TYR A 46 -0.22 13.86 24.04
CA TYR A 46 1.15 13.86 23.53
C TYR A 46 1.83 15.23 23.70
N GLY A 47 1.12 16.31 23.39
CA GLY A 47 1.62 17.68 23.61
C GLY A 47 1.94 17.98 25.08
N LEU A 48 1.10 17.54 25.99
CA LEU A 48 1.29 17.73 27.45
C LEU A 48 2.47 16.91 28.03
N LEU A 49 2.77 15.75 27.45
CA LEU A 49 3.89 14.89 27.88
C LEU A 49 5.27 15.53 27.66
N GLY A 50 5.39 16.52 26.76
CA GLY A 50 6.63 17.26 26.54
C GLY A 50 7.10 18.00 27.78
N GLU A 51 6.17 18.43 28.64
CA GLU A 51 6.46 19.16 29.87
C GLU A 51 6.26 18.34 31.13
N ASN A 52 5.39 17.32 31.10
CA ASN A 52 4.95 16.56 32.27
C ASN A 52 4.90 15.06 31.95
N PRO A 53 5.97 14.32 32.23
CA PRO A 53 5.98 12.88 32.03
C PRO A 53 4.96 12.19 32.93
N LEU A 54 4.34 11.10 32.45
CA LEU A 54 3.36 10.31 33.17
C LEU A 54 3.87 8.88 33.36
N GLU A 55 3.59 8.32 34.56
CA GLU A 55 3.78 6.88 34.76
C GLU A 55 2.69 6.08 34.04
N TYR A 56 3.12 5.07 33.32
CA TYR A 56 2.26 4.14 32.60
C TYR A 56 2.48 2.71 33.09
N GLU A 57 1.39 1.98 33.30
CA GLU A 57 1.41 0.56 33.63
C GLU A 57 0.51 -0.19 32.65
N ASP A 58 1.11 -1.11 31.87
CA ASP A 58 0.36 -2.03 31.05
C ASP A 58 -0.18 -3.18 31.88
N ARG A 59 -1.50 -3.29 31.98
CA ARG A 59 -2.20 -4.34 32.71
C ARG A 59 -2.72 -5.46 31.86
N ASP A 60 -2.79 -5.25 30.55
CA ASP A 60 -3.40 -6.18 29.61
C ASP A 60 -2.37 -7.13 28.97
N SER A 61 -1.07 -6.85 29.10
CA SER A 61 -0.02 -7.75 28.63
C SER A 61 0.30 -8.84 29.66
N ASP A 62 0.65 -10.03 29.19
CA ASP A 62 1.12 -11.12 30.05
C ASP A 62 2.36 -10.75 30.88
N THR A 63 3.13 -9.79 30.38
CA THR A 63 4.27 -9.18 31.06
C THR A 63 3.87 -7.78 31.54
N LYS A 64 3.29 -7.67 32.72
CA LYS A 64 3.02 -6.37 33.35
C LYS A 64 4.29 -5.53 33.41
N TRP A 65 4.35 -4.49 32.62
CA TRP A 65 5.49 -3.60 32.61
C TRP A 65 5.07 -2.16 32.91
N LYS A 66 5.99 -1.42 33.49
CA LYS A 66 5.81 -0.02 33.85
C LYS A 66 6.85 0.81 33.12
N THR A 67 6.46 1.98 32.67
CA THR A 67 7.38 2.96 32.06
C THR A 67 6.92 4.38 32.36
N THR A 68 7.83 5.32 32.20
CA THR A 68 7.48 6.74 32.21
C THR A 68 7.28 7.21 30.77
N LEU A 69 6.10 7.70 30.46
CA LEU A 69 5.78 8.23 29.15
C LEU A 69 6.38 9.63 28.98
N TYR A 70 7.27 9.74 28.04
CA TYR A 70 7.78 11.00 27.48
C TYR A 70 7.28 11.10 26.05
N ALA A 71 7.02 12.32 25.55
CA ALA A 71 6.74 12.53 24.14
C ALA A 71 8.02 12.36 23.30
N LYS A 72 7.99 11.51 22.31
CA LYS A 72 9.10 11.26 21.38
C LYS A 72 8.62 11.14 19.95
N GLU A 73 9.47 11.52 19.03
CA GLU A 73 9.29 11.24 17.59
C GLU A 73 10.18 10.06 17.22
N GLN A 74 9.57 8.92 16.95
CA GLN A 74 10.30 7.70 16.63
C GLN A 74 9.37 6.73 15.91
N ASN A 75 9.86 6.12 14.84
CA ASN A 75 9.16 5.02 14.17
C ASN A 75 9.41 3.69 14.87
N PRO A 76 8.41 2.81 14.95
CA PRO A 76 8.59 1.48 15.49
C PRO A 76 9.42 0.61 14.55
N LYS A 77 10.12 -0.36 15.11
CA LYS A 77 10.70 -1.45 14.31
C LYS A 77 9.61 -2.45 13.97
N ILE A 78 9.35 -2.62 12.69
CA ILE A 78 8.42 -3.61 12.16
C ILE A 78 9.24 -4.70 11.51
N SER A 79 9.01 -5.95 11.87
CA SER A 79 9.66 -7.10 11.24
C SER A 79 8.65 -7.94 10.48
N MET A 80 9.04 -8.41 9.31
CA MET A 80 8.25 -9.31 8.46
C MET A 80 9.12 -10.51 8.09
N THR A 81 8.61 -11.71 8.33
CA THR A 81 9.28 -12.95 7.92
C THR A 81 8.41 -13.62 6.86
N ILE A 82 9.01 -13.91 5.72
CA ILE A 82 8.37 -14.58 4.59
C ILE A 82 8.93 -15.98 4.51
N ARG A 83 8.06 -16.99 4.47
CA ARG A 83 8.41 -18.41 4.38
C ARG A 83 7.66 -19.08 3.25
N LYS A 84 8.32 -20.03 2.61
CA LYS A 84 7.67 -20.93 1.68
C LYS A 84 6.59 -21.74 2.38
N ASN A 85 5.42 -21.84 1.75
CA ASN A 85 4.31 -22.64 2.25
C ASN A 85 4.11 -23.86 1.36
N ASP A 86 4.55 -25.03 1.85
CA ASP A 86 4.41 -26.31 1.19
C ASP A 86 3.31 -27.11 1.87
N LEU A 87 2.24 -27.40 1.15
CA LEU A 87 1.12 -28.21 1.65
C LEU A 87 1.14 -29.62 1.03
N GLY A 88 0.69 -30.60 1.83
CA GLY A 88 0.47 -31.97 1.39
C GLY A 88 1.69 -32.90 1.47
N ARG A 89 1.44 -34.19 1.18
CA ARG A 89 2.46 -35.26 1.24
C ARG A 89 3.58 -35.10 0.20
N HIS A 90 3.32 -34.39 -0.88
CA HIS A 90 4.29 -34.14 -1.97
C HIS A 90 4.99 -32.80 -1.85
N ARG A 91 4.76 -32.04 -0.79
CA ARG A 91 5.34 -30.69 -0.58
C ARG A 91 5.19 -29.78 -1.79
N GLU A 92 3.99 -29.79 -2.40
CA GLU A 92 3.72 -28.89 -3.50
C GLU A 92 3.70 -27.44 -3.02
N PHE A 93 4.31 -26.56 -3.80
CA PHE A 93 4.34 -25.15 -3.50
C PHE A 93 2.94 -24.51 -3.68
N HIS A 94 2.35 -24.05 -2.59
CA HIS A 94 1.05 -23.39 -2.57
C HIS A 94 1.12 -21.87 -2.47
N GLY A 95 2.26 -21.33 -2.12
CA GLY A 95 2.47 -19.91 -1.92
C GLY A 95 3.45 -19.65 -0.77
N ILE A 96 3.24 -18.56 -0.06
CA ILE A 96 4.05 -18.16 1.09
C ILE A 96 3.20 -17.91 2.32
N SER A 97 3.79 -18.09 3.49
CA SER A 97 3.29 -17.58 4.77
C SER A 97 4.10 -16.34 5.15
N VAL A 98 3.41 -15.34 5.64
CA VAL A 98 3.98 -14.06 6.04
C VAL A 98 3.64 -13.84 7.51
N ASP A 99 4.67 -13.70 8.33
CA ASP A 99 4.55 -13.36 9.76
C ASP A 99 5.09 -11.96 9.97
N CYS A 100 4.26 -11.06 10.46
CA CYS A 100 4.65 -9.68 10.72
C CYS A 100 4.44 -9.35 12.19
N ARG A 101 5.38 -8.59 12.77
CA ARG A 101 5.31 -8.10 14.15
C ARG A 101 5.42 -6.58 14.16
N MET A 102 4.46 -5.95 14.80
CA MET A 102 4.36 -4.49 14.94
C MET A 102 3.77 -4.16 16.31
N PRO A 103 4.20 -3.09 17.00
CA PRO A 103 3.55 -2.66 18.21
C PRO A 103 2.10 -2.22 17.96
N ARG A 104 1.29 -2.23 18.99
CA ARG A 104 -0.07 -1.67 18.92
C ARG A 104 0.00 -0.19 18.62
N LEU A 105 -0.76 0.24 17.59
CA LEU A 105 -0.88 1.65 17.24
C LEU A 105 -2.13 2.27 17.85
N PHE A 106 -1.99 3.51 18.27
CA PHE A 106 -3.05 4.37 18.76
C PHE A 106 -3.19 5.56 17.81
N TYR A 107 -4.39 5.89 17.39
CA TYR A 107 -4.60 6.87 16.33
C TYR A 107 -5.04 8.22 16.90
N GLY A 108 -4.30 9.26 16.53
CA GLY A 108 -4.64 10.67 16.67
C GLY A 108 -5.40 11.18 15.43
N VAL A 109 -5.43 12.50 15.27
CA VAL A 109 -6.00 13.16 14.08
C VAL A 109 -4.90 13.30 13.03
N GLY A 110 -4.91 12.43 12.03
CA GLY A 110 -3.91 12.43 10.95
C GLY A 110 -2.52 11.91 11.32
N THR A 111 -2.36 11.32 12.52
CA THR A 111 -1.12 10.72 13.00
C THR A 111 -1.38 9.44 13.78
N ALA A 112 -0.32 8.71 14.12
CA ALA A 112 -0.40 7.53 14.97
C ALA A 112 0.73 7.53 16.00
N TYR A 113 0.50 6.80 17.08
CA TYR A 113 1.39 6.68 18.23
C TYR A 113 1.56 5.22 18.61
N TYR A 114 2.64 4.91 19.28
CA TYR A 114 2.82 3.63 19.97
C TYR A 114 3.56 3.86 21.29
N ILE A 115 3.39 2.93 22.22
CA ILE A 115 4.06 2.97 23.51
C ILE A 115 5.23 1.98 23.48
N CYS A 116 6.38 2.43 23.92
CA CYS A 116 7.58 1.62 24.12
C CYS A 116 8.30 2.04 25.40
N GLU A 117 9.41 1.38 25.72
CA GLU A 117 10.25 1.76 26.89
C GLU A 117 10.72 3.22 26.85
N ALA A 118 10.84 3.79 25.67
CA ALA A 118 11.25 5.18 25.48
C ALA A 118 10.14 6.20 25.72
N GLY A 119 8.85 5.78 25.81
CA GLY A 119 7.71 6.65 26.04
C GLY A 119 6.57 6.49 25.04
N LEU A 120 5.76 7.53 24.87
CA LEU A 120 4.75 7.65 23.84
C LEU A 120 5.39 8.24 22.57
N CYS A 121 5.55 7.39 21.57
CA CYS A 121 6.25 7.73 20.35
C CYS A 121 5.26 8.08 19.24
N ARG A 122 5.44 9.24 18.61
CA ARG A 122 4.69 9.66 17.44
C ARG A 122 5.39 9.15 16.19
N LEU A 123 4.62 8.57 15.26
CA LEU A 123 5.12 8.11 13.99
C LEU A 123 5.34 9.28 13.03
N ASP A 124 6.37 9.16 12.23
CA ASP A 124 6.57 10.02 11.05
C ASP A 124 5.43 9.80 10.02
N THR A 125 5.04 10.89 9.35
CA THR A 125 3.91 10.86 8.40
C THR A 125 4.20 9.98 7.19
N GLU A 126 5.42 10.03 6.65
CA GLU A 126 5.82 9.21 5.51
C GLU A 126 5.85 7.73 5.88
N PHE A 127 6.41 7.42 7.05
CA PHE A 127 6.39 6.07 7.59
C PHE A 127 4.96 5.53 7.77
N LEU A 128 4.07 6.34 8.36
CA LEU A 128 2.66 5.96 8.54
C LEU A 128 1.95 5.68 7.22
N GLN A 129 2.24 6.46 6.18
CA GLN A 129 1.69 6.23 4.83
C GLN A 129 2.16 4.88 4.25
N LYS A 130 3.44 4.54 4.39
CA LYS A 130 4.00 3.27 3.92
C LYS A 130 3.36 2.06 4.59
N ILE A 131 3.13 2.12 5.90
CA ILE A 131 2.55 0.99 6.66
C ILE A 131 1.02 1.00 6.69
N ARG A 132 0.35 1.99 6.09
CA ARG A 132 -1.10 2.23 6.21
C ARG A 132 -1.95 0.98 5.90
N ILE A 133 -1.61 0.26 4.84
CA ILE A 133 -2.34 -0.95 4.45
C ILE A 133 -2.26 -2.00 5.56
N MET A 134 -1.06 -2.22 6.11
CA MET A 134 -0.85 -3.18 7.20
C MET A 134 -1.54 -2.72 8.47
N ALA A 135 -1.41 -1.45 8.83
CA ALA A 135 -1.95 -0.87 10.05
C ALA A 135 -3.48 -1.01 10.18
N GLN A 136 -4.21 -1.09 9.06
CA GLN A 136 -5.67 -1.32 9.05
C GLN A 136 -6.06 -2.73 9.54
N PHE A 137 -5.19 -3.70 9.37
CA PHE A 137 -5.44 -5.11 9.76
C PHE A 137 -4.76 -5.50 11.06
N PHE A 138 -3.99 -4.60 11.65
CA PHE A 138 -3.16 -4.87 12.82
C PHE A 138 -3.79 -4.30 14.10
N ASN A 139 -4.14 -5.20 15.02
CA ASN A 139 -4.58 -4.80 16.37
C ASN A 139 -3.44 -4.87 17.42
N GLY A 140 -2.19 -4.81 16.95
CA GLY A 140 -1.00 -4.99 17.77
C GLY A 140 -0.55 -6.45 17.90
N GLY A 141 0.74 -6.66 18.14
CA GLY A 141 1.34 -7.98 18.34
C GLY A 141 1.81 -8.63 17.04
N ALA A 142 1.24 -9.75 16.66
CA ALA A 142 1.61 -10.51 15.47
C ALA A 142 0.45 -10.63 14.49
N LEU A 143 0.74 -10.47 13.21
CA LEU A 143 -0.16 -10.75 12.10
C LEU A 143 0.46 -11.86 11.25
N SER A 144 -0.28 -12.96 11.08
CA SER A 144 0.11 -14.05 10.18
C SER A 144 -0.94 -14.21 9.10
N PHE A 145 -0.50 -14.27 7.85
CA PHE A 145 -1.36 -14.51 6.70
C PHE A 145 -0.65 -15.31 5.63
N GLN A 146 -1.43 -15.83 4.68
CA GLN A 146 -0.90 -16.60 3.57
C GLN A 146 -1.17 -15.90 2.25
N VAL A 147 -0.20 -15.93 1.36
CA VAL A 147 -0.31 -15.44 -0.01
C VAL A 147 -0.24 -16.64 -0.94
N GLY A 148 -1.35 -16.94 -1.61
CA GLY A 148 -1.41 -18.03 -2.57
C GLY A 148 -0.55 -17.75 -3.81
N ARG A 149 -0.12 -18.83 -4.50
CA ARG A 149 0.76 -18.75 -5.68
C ARG A 149 0.34 -17.72 -6.71
N ASN A 150 -0.96 -17.61 -7.02
CA ASN A 150 -1.48 -16.67 -8.01
C ASN A 150 -1.43 -15.19 -7.57
N LYS A 151 -1.16 -14.91 -6.30
CA LYS A 151 -1.04 -13.55 -5.74
C LYS A 151 0.40 -13.16 -5.43
N LEU A 152 1.35 -14.07 -5.64
CA LEU A 152 2.77 -13.77 -5.41
C LEU A 152 3.28 -12.57 -6.22
N PRO A 153 2.98 -12.46 -7.54
CA PRO A 153 3.45 -11.30 -8.30
C PRO A 153 2.96 -9.99 -7.72
N GLN A 154 1.68 -9.91 -7.36
CA GLN A 154 1.10 -8.73 -6.74
C GLN A 154 1.77 -8.40 -5.39
N PHE A 155 2.03 -9.42 -4.57
CA PHE A 155 2.70 -9.24 -3.29
C PHE A 155 4.13 -8.73 -3.46
N TYR A 156 4.95 -9.41 -4.29
CA TYR A 156 6.37 -9.09 -4.47
C TYR A 156 6.60 -7.81 -5.26
N TYR A 157 5.78 -7.53 -6.29
CA TYR A 157 6.02 -6.41 -7.19
C TYR A 157 5.22 -5.14 -6.89
N SER A 158 4.17 -5.27 -6.08
CA SER A 158 3.32 -4.11 -5.74
C SER A 158 3.28 -3.82 -4.24
N VAL A 159 3.25 -4.85 -3.36
CA VAL A 159 3.11 -4.64 -1.92
C VAL A 159 4.47 -4.45 -1.24
N LEU A 160 5.42 -5.37 -1.44
CA LEU A 160 6.72 -5.30 -0.78
C LEU A 160 7.49 -4.00 -1.08
N PRO A 161 7.54 -3.48 -2.33
CA PRO A 161 8.23 -2.22 -2.60
C PRO A 161 7.68 -1.02 -1.83
N GLN A 162 6.37 -1.01 -1.54
CA GLN A 162 5.76 0.06 -0.75
C GLN A 162 6.20 0.05 0.72
N LEU A 163 6.63 -1.11 1.23
CA LEU A 163 7.09 -1.30 2.61
C LEU A 163 8.59 -1.09 2.77
N GLU A 164 9.30 -0.87 1.66
CA GLU A 164 10.75 -0.67 1.67
C GLU A 164 11.15 0.52 2.56
N GLY A 165 12.15 0.29 3.42
CA GLY A 165 12.63 1.28 4.38
C GLY A 165 11.71 1.49 5.60
N ALA A 166 10.50 0.89 5.64
CA ALA A 166 9.61 0.94 6.79
C ALA A 166 9.53 -0.39 7.55
N VAL A 167 9.83 -1.50 6.88
CA VAL A 167 9.71 -2.86 7.43
C VAL A 167 11.02 -3.62 7.20
N ASP A 168 11.53 -4.26 8.25
CA ASP A 168 12.67 -5.18 8.16
C ASP A 168 12.17 -6.53 7.62
N ILE A 169 12.44 -6.82 6.35
CA ILE A 169 11.96 -8.02 5.66
C ILE A 169 13.05 -9.09 5.71
N MET A 170 12.69 -10.27 6.21
CA MET A 170 13.50 -11.47 6.20
C MET A 170 12.81 -12.55 5.38
N GLU A 171 13.45 -13.00 4.32
CA GLU A 171 12.95 -14.10 3.49
C GLU A 171 13.71 -15.39 3.80
N GLU A 172 12.99 -16.38 4.31
CA GLU A 172 13.48 -17.75 4.40
C GLU A 172 13.15 -18.46 3.08
N ASN A 173 14.11 -19.20 2.51
CA ASN A 173 13.95 -19.90 1.22
C ASN A 173 13.74 -18.98 0.00
N ALA A 174 14.33 -17.79 -0.01
CA ALA A 174 14.16 -16.79 -1.08
C ALA A 174 14.43 -17.37 -2.48
N GLU A 175 15.50 -18.15 -2.68
CA GLU A 175 15.82 -18.77 -3.97
C GLU A 175 14.74 -19.74 -4.45
N GLU A 176 14.17 -20.53 -3.52
CA GLU A 176 13.10 -21.46 -3.85
C GLU A 176 11.80 -20.73 -4.22
N ILE A 177 11.48 -19.64 -3.52
CA ILE A 177 10.30 -18.81 -3.80
C ILE A 177 10.48 -18.10 -5.14
N ALA A 178 11.66 -17.56 -5.41
CA ALA A 178 11.98 -16.88 -6.66
C ALA A 178 11.75 -17.74 -7.91
N ALA A 179 11.95 -19.08 -7.80
CA ALA A 179 11.69 -20.01 -8.90
C ALA A 179 10.18 -20.07 -9.31
N PHE A 180 9.28 -19.63 -8.42
CA PHE A 180 7.84 -19.57 -8.68
C PHE A 180 7.32 -18.16 -8.99
N LEU A 181 8.19 -17.16 -8.92
CA LEU A 181 7.82 -15.79 -9.30
C LEU A 181 7.98 -15.65 -10.81
N PRO A 182 6.95 -15.22 -11.53
CA PRO A 182 7.10 -14.86 -12.92
C PRO A 182 8.02 -13.64 -13.02
N PRO A 183 8.70 -13.46 -14.16
CA PRO A 183 9.45 -12.24 -14.43
C PRO A 183 8.53 -11.02 -14.30
N GLN A 184 9.05 -9.92 -13.76
CA GLN A 184 8.32 -8.66 -13.69
C GLN A 184 8.02 -8.13 -15.11
N ALA A 185 6.85 -7.51 -15.28
CA ALA A 185 6.48 -6.88 -16.54
C ALA A 185 7.50 -5.84 -16.98
N ARG A 186 7.96 -5.94 -18.23
CA ARG A 186 8.70 -4.90 -18.94
C ARG A 186 7.81 -4.36 -20.04
N PHE A 187 7.60 -3.06 -20.08
CA PHE A 187 6.74 -2.45 -21.09
C PHE A 187 7.54 -2.12 -22.33
N VAL A 188 6.88 -2.31 -23.49
CA VAL A 188 7.41 -1.97 -24.79
C VAL A 188 6.36 -1.13 -25.51
N PHE A 189 6.75 0.06 -25.94
CA PHE A 189 5.91 0.99 -26.66
C PHE A 189 6.31 0.97 -28.12
N TYR A 190 5.44 0.45 -28.99
CA TYR A 190 5.65 0.39 -30.43
C TYR A 190 5.03 1.63 -31.08
N LEU A 191 5.88 2.53 -31.56
CA LEU A 191 5.47 3.76 -32.21
C LEU A 191 5.49 3.59 -33.72
N ASP A 192 4.42 3.98 -34.40
CA ASP A 192 4.32 4.03 -35.85
C ASP A 192 3.80 5.39 -36.32
N ALA A 193 4.24 5.79 -37.50
CA ALA A 193 3.73 6.95 -38.20
C ALA A 193 3.26 6.52 -39.60
N ALA A 194 1.99 6.66 -39.85
CA ALA A 194 1.38 6.33 -41.13
C ALA A 194 0.47 7.45 -41.58
N ASP A 195 0.67 7.90 -42.81
CA ASP A 195 0.00 9.06 -43.36
C ASP A 195 0.12 10.27 -42.42
N ASP A 196 -0.91 10.97 -42.12
CA ASP A 196 -0.87 12.13 -41.23
C ASP A 196 -1.22 11.76 -39.75
N ASN A 197 -0.82 10.58 -39.29
CA ASN A 197 -1.15 10.10 -37.92
C ASN A 197 0.04 9.39 -37.27
N MET A 198 0.09 9.48 -35.92
CA MET A 198 0.99 8.69 -35.10
C MET A 198 0.21 7.76 -34.22
N SER A 199 0.66 6.52 -34.07
CA SER A 199 0.07 5.51 -33.21
C SER A 199 1.06 4.90 -32.22
N CYS A 200 0.52 4.35 -31.12
CA CYS A 200 1.27 3.68 -30.09
C CYS A 200 0.56 2.40 -29.67
N ARG A 201 1.23 1.27 -29.82
CA ARG A 201 0.82 -0.01 -29.28
C ARG A 201 1.63 -0.32 -28.03
N VAL A 202 0.96 -0.69 -26.95
CA VAL A 202 1.60 -1.04 -25.68
C VAL A 202 1.71 -2.56 -25.56
N GLY A 203 2.91 -3.06 -25.36
CA GLY A 203 3.23 -4.46 -25.03
C GLY A 203 3.71 -4.61 -23.59
N ALA A 204 3.38 -5.72 -22.97
CA ALA A 204 3.92 -6.15 -21.68
C ALA A 204 4.69 -7.46 -21.88
N ARG A 205 5.99 -7.44 -21.57
CA ARG A 205 6.89 -8.60 -21.75
C ARG A 205 7.19 -9.23 -20.41
N TYR A 206 6.89 -10.52 -20.27
CA TYR A 206 7.15 -11.37 -19.11
C TYR A 206 8.15 -12.46 -19.49
N GLY A 207 9.43 -12.22 -19.25
CA GLY A 207 10.50 -13.09 -19.77
C GLY A 207 10.51 -13.10 -21.30
N GLU A 208 10.31 -14.29 -21.88
CA GLU A 208 10.27 -14.49 -23.34
C GLU A 208 8.87 -14.26 -23.95
N GLN A 209 7.84 -14.10 -23.13
CA GLN A 209 6.46 -13.93 -23.60
C GLN A 209 6.10 -12.45 -23.63
N GLU A 210 5.47 -12.04 -24.72
CA GLU A 210 4.95 -10.69 -24.88
C GLU A 210 3.45 -10.70 -25.10
N PHE A 211 2.75 -9.84 -24.38
CA PHE A 211 1.31 -9.68 -24.43
C PHE A 211 0.96 -8.25 -24.84
N ARG A 212 -0.01 -8.10 -25.70
CA ARG A 212 -0.58 -6.79 -26.00
C ARG A 212 -1.37 -6.28 -24.79
N VAL A 213 -1.09 -5.06 -24.37
CA VAL A 213 -1.89 -4.38 -23.35
C VAL A 213 -3.05 -3.69 -24.07
N VAL A 214 -4.27 -4.04 -23.68
CA VAL A 214 -5.49 -3.53 -24.30
C VAL A 214 -6.39 -2.89 -23.24
N ASP A 215 -7.27 -1.99 -23.68
CA ASP A 215 -8.30 -1.42 -22.83
C ASP A 215 -9.16 -2.50 -22.18
N PHE A 216 -9.64 -2.24 -20.98
CA PHE A 216 -10.45 -3.20 -20.23
C PHE A 216 -11.68 -3.67 -21.01
N GLY A 217 -12.33 -2.76 -21.77
CA GLY A 217 -13.50 -3.06 -22.58
C GLY A 217 -13.22 -3.94 -23.81
N ASP A 218 -11.96 -4.02 -24.26
CA ASP A 218 -11.53 -4.78 -25.42
C ASP A 218 -10.77 -6.06 -25.08
N ARG A 219 -10.76 -6.46 -23.81
CA ARG A 219 -10.15 -7.72 -23.36
C ARG A 219 -10.99 -8.91 -23.75
N GLU A 220 -10.36 -9.90 -24.34
CA GLU A 220 -10.95 -11.19 -24.67
C GLU A 220 -10.71 -12.20 -23.54
N GLY A 221 -11.36 -11.99 -22.39
CA GLY A 221 -11.27 -12.90 -21.24
C GLY A 221 -10.37 -12.40 -20.10
N PRO A 222 -10.19 -13.22 -19.04
CA PRO A 222 -9.36 -12.87 -17.91
C PRO A 222 -7.87 -12.88 -18.29
N LEU A 223 -7.09 -12.03 -17.63
CA LEU A 223 -5.63 -12.06 -17.76
C LEU A 223 -5.07 -13.37 -17.18
N GLU A 224 -3.96 -13.83 -17.75
CA GLU A 224 -3.20 -14.92 -17.17
C GLU A 224 -2.79 -14.57 -15.74
N PRO A 225 -2.81 -15.56 -14.80
CA PRO A 225 -2.62 -15.30 -13.37
C PRO A 225 -1.30 -14.61 -12.98
N PHE A 226 -0.28 -14.70 -13.85
CA PHE A 226 1.03 -14.08 -13.61
C PHE A 226 1.13 -12.65 -14.15
N ARG A 227 0.16 -12.18 -14.94
CA ARG A 227 0.18 -10.81 -15.48
C ARG A 227 -0.20 -9.78 -14.41
N GLU A 228 0.52 -8.67 -14.43
CA GLU A 228 0.35 -7.55 -13.49
C GLU A 228 -0.67 -6.54 -14.04
N GLY A 229 -1.95 -6.92 -14.06
CA GLY A 229 -3.01 -6.14 -14.71
C GLY A 229 -3.04 -4.66 -14.31
N THR A 230 -2.84 -4.34 -13.05
CA THR A 230 -2.78 -2.94 -12.56
C THR A 230 -1.64 -2.15 -13.21
N ARG A 231 -0.43 -2.74 -13.28
CA ARG A 231 0.72 -2.09 -13.93
C ARG A 231 0.54 -1.94 -15.44
N GLU A 232 -0.10 -2.92 -16.09
CA GLU A 232 -0.44 -2.84 -17.50
C GLU A 232 -1.43 -1.70 -17.76
N GLU A 233 -2.46 -1.55 -16.92
CA GLU A 233 -3.41 -0.45 -16.98
C GLU A 233 -2.74 0.92 -16.74
N GLU A 234 -1.82 1.00 -15.78
CA GLU A 234 -1.02 2.20 -15.55
C GLU A 234 -0.16 2.57 -16.75
N ALA A 235 0.51 1.60 -17.38
CA ALA A 235 1.31 1.83 -18.57
C ALA A 235 0.46 2.31 -19.74
N LEU A 236 -0.72 1.71 -19.95
CA LEU A 236 -1.66 2.15 -20.96
C LEU A 236 -2.20 3.56 -20.67
N PHE A 237 -2.53 3.85 -19.43
CA PHE A 237 -2.99 5.17 -18.98
C PHE A 237 -1.93 6.25 -19.22
N LEU A 238 -0.67 5.97 -18.91
CA LEU A 238 0.43 6.90 -19.14
C LEU A 238 0.68 7.13 -20.64
N ALA A 239 0.60 6.08 -21.46
CA ALA A 239 0.68 6.23 -22.93
C ALA A 239 -0.47 7.07 -23.50
N ARG A 240 -1.67 7.00 -22.92
CA ARG A 240 -2.84 7.84 -23.29
C ARG A 240 -2.63 9.33 -23.08
N GLN A 241 -1.73 9.74 -22.22
CA GLN A 241 -1.43 11.17 -22.05
C GLN A 241 -0.84 11.78 -23.33
N TRP A 242 -0.20 10.94 -24.17
CA TRP A 242 0.45 11.35 -25.42
C TRP A 242 -0.34 10.95 -26.66
N PHE A 243 -1.06 9.81 -26.58
CA PHE A 243 -1.90 9.25 -27.64
C PHE A 243 -3.32 9.06 -27.09
N PRO A 244 -4.16 10.12 -27.03
CA PRO A 244 -5.40 10.06 -26.27
C PRO A 244 -6.52 9.22 -26.88
N TYR A 245 -6.44 8.88 -28.17
CA TYR A 245 -7.51 8.19 -28.87
C TYR A 245 -7.23 6.70 -28.96
N TRP A 246 -8.19 5.89 -28.51
CA TRP A 246 -8.13 4.43 -28.57
C TRP A 246 -8.84 3.90 -29.81
N ASP A 247 -8.15 3.10 -30.62
CA ASP A 247 -8.73 2.35 -31.73
C ASP A 247 -9.00 0.89 -31.30
N SER A 248 -10.27 0.54 -31.13
CA SER A 248 -10.69 -0.81 -30.71
C SER A 248 -10.46 -1.87 -31.79
N ARG A 249 -10.34 -1.51 -33.07
CA ARG A 249 -10.08 -2.47 -34.17
C ARG A 249 -8.61 -2.85 -34.18
N GLU A 250 -7.76 -1.84 -34.20
CA GLU A 250 -6.31 -2.05 -34.22
C GLU A 250 -5.77 -2.31 -32.83
N LYS A 251 -6.57 -2.09 -31.75
CA LYS A 251 -6.19 -2.22 -30.34
C LYS A 251 -4.95 -1.39 -30.00
N GLU A 252 -4.91 -0.14 -30.45
CA GLU A 252 -3.80 0.79 -30.24
C GLU A 252 -4.28 2.21 -29.94
N LEU A 253 -3.37 3.02 -29.46
CA LEU A 253 -3.57 4.44 -29.20
C LEU A 253 -3.13 5.26 -30.40
N SER A 254 -3.75 6.43 -30.63
CA SER A 254 -3.40 7.30 -31.77
C SER A 254 -3.58 8.79 -31.47
N CYS A 255 -3.00 9.64 -32.32
CA CYS A 255 -3.18 11.09 -32.32
C CYS A 255 -4.32 11.56 -33.25
N LEU A 256 -4.92 10.66 -34.07
CA LEU A 256 -5.96 10.96 -35.06
C LEU A 256 -5.62 12.14 -35.99
N GLY A 257 -4.36 12.32 -36.37
CA GLY A 257 -3.93 13.38 -37.24
C GLY A 257 -3.84 14.79 -36.59
N ASP A 258 -3.91 14.88 -35.28
CA ASP A 258 -3.71 16.16 -34.60
C ASP A 258 -2.21 16.50 -34.55
N GLU A 259 -1.81 17.49 -35.41
CA GLU A 259 -0.42 17.94 -35.54
C GLU A 259 0.14 18.43 -34.18
N GLY A 260 -0.67 19.07 -33.32
CA GLY A 260 -0.25 19.55 -32.01
C GLY A 260 0.10 18.41 -31.07
N LEU A 261 -0.71 17.34 -31.06
CA LEU A 261 -0.43 16.13 -30.30
C LEU A 261 0.80 15.40 -30.84
N MET A 262 0.92 15.24 -32.15
CA MET A 262 2.08 14.62 -32.77
C MET A 262 3.38 15.37 -32.42
N PHE A 263 3.37 16.71 -32.45
CA PHE A 263 4.50 17.50 -32.01
C PHE A 263 4.85 17.27 -30.53
N GLN A 264 3.85 17.20 -29.65
CA GLN A 264 4.07 16.92 -28.22
C GLN A 264 4.65 15.53 -27.98
N VAL A 265 4.22 14.53 -28.77
CA VAL A 265 4.80 13.17 -28.74
C VAL A 265 6.28 13.22 -29.06
N LEU A 266 6.68 13.96 -30.11
CA LEU A 266 8.08 14.07 -30.52
C LEU A 266 8.92 14.91 -29.54
N ASP A 267 8.35 15.97 -28.97
CA ASP A 267 9.06 16.90 -28.06
C ASP A 267 9.30 16.27 -26.67
N LYS A 268 8.31 15.56 -26.13
CA LYS A 268 8.34 15.06 -24.74
C LYS A 268 7.80 13.64 -24.57
N GLY A 269 6.89 13.19 -25.44
CA GLY A 269 6.20 11.93 -25.27
C GLY A 269 7.14 10.73 -25.39
N VAL A 270 8.06 10.76 -26.35
CA VAL A 270 9.04 9.67 -26.53
C VAL A 270 9.92 9.50 -25.30
N ASP A 271 10.44 10.59 -24.74
CA ASP A 271 11.27 10.56 -23.54
C ASP A 271 10.49 10.08 -22.32
N ALA A 272 9.23 10.49 -22.18
CA ALA A 272 8.35 10.03 -21.12
C ALA A 272 8.07 8.52 -21.21
N LEU A 273 7.87 7.98 -22.41
CA LEU A 273 7.69 6.54 -22.62
C LEU A 273 8.98 5.77 -22.39
N LEU A 274 10.15 6.30 -22.78
CA LEU A 274 11.46 5.71 -22.51
C LEU A 274 11.76 5.60 -21.01
N ALA A 275 11.25 6.53 -20.20
CA ALA A 275 11.36 6.46 -18.75
C ALA A 275 10.53 5.31 -18.13
N LEU A 276 9.51 4.82 -18.85
CA LEU A 276 8.61 3.75 -18.40
C LEU A 276 9.02 2.37 -18.94
N GLY A 277 9.67 2.33 -20.11
CA GLY A 277 10.02 1.07 -20.75
C GLY A 277 10.80 1.25 -22.04
N GLU A 278 10.86 0.19 -22.83
CA GLU A 278 11.49 0.18 -24.14
C GLU A 278 10.60 0.88 -25.17
N VAL A 279 11.16 1.72 -26.02
CA VAL A 279 10.46 2.32 -27.15
C VAL A 279 11.03 1.76 -28.44
N GLN A 280 10.17 1.17 -29.27
CA GLN A 280 10.52 0.68 -30.60
C GLN A 280 9.74 1.48 -31.64
N CYS A 281 10.49 2.11 -32.55
CA CYS A 281 9.90 2.92 -33.61
C CYS A 281 9.99 2.18 -34.95
N THR A 282 8.93 2.30 -35.77
CA THR A 282 9.01 1.89 -37.17
C THR A 282 9.92 2.83 -37.97
N ARG A 283 10.37 2.38 -39.12
CA ARG A 283 11.17 3.24 -40.04
C ARG A 283 10.41 4.50 -40.47
N ARG A 284 9.09 4.45 -40.50
CA ARG A 284 8.25 5.61 -40.86
C ARG A 284 8.24 6.66 -39.77
N PHE A 285 8.33 6.25 -38.54
CA PHE A 285 8.38 7.15 -37.38
C PHE A 285 9.72 7.90 -37.28
N THR A 286 10.82 7.32 -37.77
CA THR A 286 12.17 7.88 -37.68
C THR A 286 12.60 8.70 -38.90
N ASN A 287 11.83 8.72 -39.99
CA ASN A 287 12.07 9.49 -41.21
C ASN A 287 11.18 10.73 -41.29
#